data_c99660cf6c790fa8f92ecf62de4be62b
#
_entry.id   c99660cf6c790fa8f92ecf62de4be62b
#
_cell.length_a   1.000
_cell.length_b   1.000
_cell.length_c   1.000
_cell.angle_alpha   90.00
_cell.angle_beta   90.00
_cell.angle_gamma   90.00
#
_symmetry.space_group_name_H-M   'P 1'
#
loop_
_entity.id
_entity.type
_entity.pdbx_description
1 polymer ?
#
loop_
_entity_poly.entity_id
_entity_poly.type
_entity_poly.pdbx_seq_one_letter_code
_entity_poly.pdbx_strand_id
1 'polypeptide(L)'
;SDLDVGSGKTLVALISMFNVYMNGYQTVLMAPTEILANQHYAEAKKYLEQFGVDIELLTGSTKEKEKKRIKEKIASGKGIMLIGTHALIQDDVELNNLGLVVTDEQHRFGVEQRSRLINKNKRADVLVMTATPIPRTLSLYLYSDLDISIIDELPPGRKPIDTMLVDMNQRMK
;
A
#
# COMPACT_ATOMS: atom_id res chain seq x y z
N SER A 1 -4.25 19.29 14.59
CA SER A 1 -5.23 18.29 14.45
C SER A 1 -4.60 16.93 14.33
N ASP A 2 -5.32 15.98 14.80
CA ASP A 2 -4.97 14.58 14.65
C ASP A 2 -4.84 14.16 13.21
N LEU A 3 -5.33 14.96 12.33
CA LEU A 3 -5.13 14.75 10.92
C LEU A 3 -3.67 14.67 10.54
N ASP A 4 -2.87 15.32 11.30
CA ASP A 4 -1.46 15.40 10.99
C ASP A 4 -0.68 14.23 11.52
N VAL A 5 -1.31 13.45 12.38
CA VAL A 5 -0.69 12.24 12.89
C VAL A 5 -0.65 11.23 11.77
N GLY A 6 0.52 10.86 11.37
CA GLY A 6 0.69 9.90 10.30
C GLY A 6 0.58 10.46 8.90
N SER A 7 0.16 11.72 8.73
CA SER A 7 0.01 12.29 7.39
C SER A 7 1.33 12.31 6.64
N GLY A 8 2.45 12.49 7.33
CA GLY A 8 3.76 12.45 6.69
C GLY A 8 4.07 11.11 6.08
N LYS A 9 3.86 10.04 6.80
CA LYS A 9 4.12 8.71 6.27
C LYS A 9 3.09 8.31 5.22
N THR A 10 1.84 8.72 5.38
CA THR A 10 0.82 8.46 4.36
C THR A 10 1.18 9.16 3.06
N LEU A 11 1.63 10.40 3.15
CA LEU A 11 2.03 11.15 1.96
C LEU A 11 3.21 10.48 1.25
N VAL A 12 4.21 10.02 2.00
CA VAL A 12 5.33 9.29 1.42
C VAL A 12 4.84 8.03 0.71
N ALA A 13 3.92 7.30 1.34
CA ALA A 13 3.35 6.11 0.72
C ALA A 13 2.61 6.44 -0.57
N LEU A 14 1.81 7.50 -0.55
CA LEU A 14 1.07 7.92 -1.73
C LEU A 14 1.99 8.36 -2.87
N ILE A 15 3.08 9.05 -2.55
CA ILE A 15 4.06 9.45 -3.54
C ILE A 15 4.74 8.22 -4.14
N SER A 16 5.09 7.24 -3.30
CA SER A 16 5.69 6.00 -3.78
C SER A 16 4.74 5.25 -4.71
N MET A 17 3.46 5.17 -4.34
CA MET A 17 2.44 4.55 -5.18
C MET A 17 2.30 5.31 -6.49
N PHE A 18 2.29 6.63 -6.44
CA PHE A 18 2.18 7.46 -7.63
C PHE A 18 3.33 7.18 -8.60
N ASN A 19 4.56 7.10 -8.10
CA ASN A 19 5.71 6.82 -8.94
C ASN A 19 5.59 5.46 -9.63
N VAL A 20 5.17 4.45 -8.90
CA VAL A 20 4.97 3.12 -9.46
C VAL A 20 3.80 3.11 -10.46
N TYR A 21 2.71 3.79 -10.11
CA TYR A 21 1.57 3.95 -11.00
C TYR A 21 1.97 4.62 -12.32
N MET A 22 2.79 5.65 -12.26
CA MET A 22 3.23 6.37 -13.45
C MET A 22 4.08 5.52 -14.39
N ASN A 23 4.62 4.43 -13.87
CA ASN A 23 5.33 3.45 -14.69
C ASN A 23 4.40 2.36 -15.25
N GLY A 24 3.10 2.53 -15.08
CA GLY A 24 2.10 1.64 -15.67
C GLY A 24 1.64 0.51 -14.79
N TYR A 25 2.04 0.48 -13.52
CA TYR A 25 1.72 -0.62 -12.62
C TYR A 25 0.50 -0.34 -11.76
N GLN A 26 -0.05 -1.41 -11.23
CA GLN A 26 -1.08 -1.34 -10.21
C GLN A 26 -0.42 -1.21 -8.83
N THR A 27 -1.04 -0.43 -7.96
CA THR A 27 -0.57 -0.26 -6.59
C THR A 27 -1.73 -0.44 -5.63
N VAL A 28 -1.43 -0.93 -4.44
CA VAL A 28 -2.43 -1.23 -3.42
C VAL A 28 -1.99 -0.63 -2.08
N LEU A 29 -2.92 0.03 -1.42
CA LEU A 29 -2.75 0.47 -0.04
C LEU A 29 -3.79 -0.24 0.81
N MET A 30 -3.33 -1.10 1.71
CA MET A 30 -4.21 -1.86 2.59
C MET A 30 -4.26 -1.20 3.97
N ALA A 31 -5.47 -0.83 4.37
CA ALA A 31 -5.72 -0.24 5.67
C ALA A 31 -6.39 -1.26 6.60
N PRO A 32 -6.18 -1.12 7.91
CA PRO A 32 -6.77 -2.05 8.88
C PRO A 32 -8.27 -1.92 9.05
N THR A 33 -8.81 -0.74 8.79
CA THR A 33 -10.24 -0.48 8.99
C THR A 33 -10.78 0.32 7.81
N GLU A 34 -12.10 0.29 7.66
CA GLU A 34 -12.75 1.09 6.62
C GLU A 34 -12.58 2.57 6.85
N ILE A 35 -12.55 2.98 8.12
CA ILE A 35 -12.34 4.40 8.45
C ILE A 35 -11.00 4.88 7.92
N LEU A 36 -9.95 4.11 8.18
CA LEU A 36 -8.62 4.47 7.69
C LEU A 36 -8.53 4.37 6.17
N ALA A 37 -9.15 3.36 5.58
CA ALA A 37 -9.19 3.24 4.13
C ALA A 37 -9.84 4.47 3.49
N ASN A 38 -10.95 4.93 4.07
CA ASN A 38 -11.63 6.14 3.59
C ASN A 38 -10.76 7.38 3.74
N GLN A 39 -10.04 7.49 4.85
CA GLN A 39 -9.13 8.62 5.08
C GLN A 39 -8.00 8.64 4.05
N HIS A 40 -7.41 7.48 3.81
CA HIS A 40 -6.34 7.37 2.82
C HIS A 40 -6.85 7.66 1.41
N TYR A 41 -8.04 7.21 1.11
CA TYR A 41 -8.66 7.48 -0.18
C TYR A 41 -8.89 8.98 -0.37
N ALA A 42 -9.44 9.64 0.65
CA ALA A 42 -9.67 11.08 0.61
C ALA A 42 -8.35 11.86 0.40
N GLU A 43 -7.29 11.45 1.11
CA GLU A 43 -5.99 12.07 0.93
C GLU A 43 -5.43 11.83 -0.47
N ALA A 44 -5.54 10.60 -0.96
CA ALA A 44 -5.06 10.29 -2.29
C ALA A 44 -5.77 11.13 -3.35
N LYS A 45 -7.07 11.25 -3.24
CA LYS A 45 -7.85 12.10 -4.15
C LYS A 45 -7.41 13.55 -4.05
N LYS A 46 -7.26 14.04 -2.82
CA LYS A 46 -6.88 15.43 -2.59
C LYS A 46 -5.55 15.80 -3.27
N TYR A 47 -4.57 14.94 -3.17
CA TYR A 47 -3.23 15.24 -3.68
C TYR A 47 -3.01 14.81 -5.12
N LEU A 48 -3.65 13.75 -5.56
CA LEU A 48 -3.29 13.11 -6.82
C LEU A 48 -4.35 13.19 -7.92
N GLU A 49 -5.57 13.54 -7.58
CA GLU A 49 -6.64 13.60 -8.58
C GLU A 49 -6.33 14.56 -9.72
N GLN A 50 -5.67 15.66 -9.39
CA GLN A 50 -5.28 16.66 -10.39
C GLN A 50 -4.36 16.12 -11.48
N PHE A 51 -3.68 15.01 -11.20
CA PHE A 51 -2.76 14.39 -12.16
C PHE A 51 -3.42 13.29 -12.99
N GLY A 52 -4.74 13.15 -12.88
CA GLY A 52 -5.46 12.16 -13.65
C GLY A 52 -5.24 10.73 -13.19
N VAL A 53 -4.83 10.52 -11.95
CA VAL A 53 -4.58 9.19 -11.41
C VAL A 53 -5.90 8.45 -11.21
N ASP A 54 -5.93 7.20 -11.61
CA ASP A 54 -7.10 6.34 -11.41
C ASP A 54 -7.04 5.75 -10.00
N ILE A 55 -7.83 6.32 -9.10
CA ILE A 55 -7.84 5.94 -7.68
C ILE A 55 -9.19 5.31 -7.35
N GLU A 56 -9.15 4.12 -6.75
CA GLU A 56 -10.37 3.40 -6.38
C GLU A 56 -10.30 2.95 -4.92
N LEU A 57 -11.49 2.86 -4.32
CA LEU A 57 -11.66 2.41 -2.94
C LEU A 57 -12.46 1.12 -2.90
N LEU A 58 -11.90 0.09 -2.28
CA LEU A 58 -12.58 -1.21 -2.16
C LEU A 58 -12.54 -1.67 -0.70
N THR A 59 -13.72 -1.69 -0.09
CA THR A 59 -13.89 -2.13 1.30
C THR A 59 -15.07 -3.09 1.40
N GLY A 60 -15.32 -3.58 2.60
CA GLY A 60 -16.48 -4.44 2.83
C GLY A 60 -17.81 -3.76 2.52
N SER A 61 -17.87 -2.44 2.66
CA SER A 61 -19.08 -1.65 2.42
C SER A 61 -19.27 -1.23 0.98
N THR A 62 -18.31 -1.51 0.11
CA THR A 62 -18.43 -1.16 -1.30
C THR A 62 -19.60 -1.93 -1.92
N LYS A 63 -20.46 -1.23 -2.65
CA LYS A 63 -21.64 -1.84 -3.28
C LYS A 63 -21.23 -2.85 -4.34
N GLU A 64 -22.02 -3.89 -4.51
CA GLU A 64 -21.71 -4.97 -5.44
C GLU A 64 -21.45 -4.50 -6.87
N LYS A 65 -22.24 -3.55 -7.32
CA LYS A 65 -22.05 -2.98 -8.65
C LYS A 65 -20.69 -2.31 -8.79
N GLU A 66 -20.27 -1.57 -7.76
CA GLU A 66 -18.98 -0.91 -7.75
C GLU A 66 -17.84 -1.92 -7.60
N LYS A 67 -18.02 -2.94 -6.77
CA LYS A 67 -17.03 -4.01 -6.65
C LYS A 67 -16.77 -4.66 -8.00
N LYS A 68 -17.83 -4.96 -8.72
CA LYS A 68 -17.70 -5.59 -10.03
C LYS A 68 -16.94 -4.69 -11.00
N ARG A 69 -17.27 -3.41 -11.02
CA ARG A 69 -16.60 -2.43 -11.88
C ARG A 69 -15.10 -2.35 -11.56
N ILE A 70 -14.77 -2.27 -10.28
CA ILE A 70 -13.40 -2.16 -9.81
C ILE A 70 -12.63 -3.44 -10.14
N LYS A 71 -13.22 -4.62 -9.90
CA LYS A 71 -12.58 -5.89 -10.21
C LYS A 71 -12.29 -6.07 -11.69
N GLU A 72 -13.21 -5.65 -12.54
CA GLU A 72 -12.98 -5.69 -13.97
C GLU A 72 -11.83 -4.79 -14.38
N LYS A 73 -11.75 -3.61 -13.78
CA LYS A 73 -10.67 -2.67 -14.02
C LYS A 73 -9.32 -3.26 -13.59
N ILE A 74 -9.28 -3.89 -12.43
CA ILE A 74 -8.08 -4.53 -11.90
C ILE A 74 -7.66 -5.69 -12.81
N ALA A 75 -8.60 -6.52 -13.21
CA ALA A 75 -8.32 -7.68 -14.03
C ALA A 75 -7.77 -7.32 -15.40
N SER A 76 -8.05 -6.12 -15.88
CA SER A 76 -7.52 -5.63 -17.16
C SER A 76 -6.02 -5.41 -17.14
N GLY A 77 -5.40 -5.34 -15.96
CA GLY A 77 -3.98 -5.06 -15.81
C GLY A 77 -3.61 -3.60 -15.94
N LYS A 78 -4.59 -2.74 -16.18
CA LYS A 78 -4.35 -1.30 -16.31
C LYS A 78 -3.88 -0.70 -15.00
N GLY A 79 -3.01 0.28 -15.06
CA GLY A 79 -2.52 0.98 -13.88
C GLY A 79 -3.65 1.56 -13.05
N ILE A 80 -3.56 1.39 -11.73
CA ILE A 80 -4.58 1.83 -10.79
C ILE A 80 -3.94 2.01 -9.42
N MET A 81 -4.45 2.96 -8.65
CA MET A 81 -4.12 3.09 -7.23
C MET A 81 -5.34 2.61 -6.45
N LEU A 82 -5.22 1.44 -5.86
CA LEU A 82 -6.32 0.80 -5.16
C LEU A 82 -6.11 0.93 -3.65
N ILE A 83 -7.11 1.45 -2.96
CA ILE A 83 -7.07 1.62 -1.51
C ILE A 83 -8.21 0.79 -0.92
N GLY A 84 -7.92 0.04 0.12
CA GLY A 84 -8.96 -0.76 0.72
C GLY A 84 -8.54 -1.49 1.97
N THR A 85 -9.37 -2.43 2.34
CA THR A 85 -9.17 -3.26 3.51
C THR A 85 -8.90 -4.71 3.07
N HIS A 86 -8.99 -5.63 4.00
CA HIS A 86 -8.82 -7.05 3.69
C HIS A 86 -9.78 -7.58 2.62
N ALA A 87 -10.83 -6.83 2.30
CA ALA A 87 -11.72 -7.18 1.19
C ALA A 87 -10.95 -7.35 -0.12
N LEU A 88 -9.83 -6.65 -0.26
CA LEU A 88 -8.96 -6.80 -1.43
C LEU A 88 -8.44 -8.22 -1.61
N ILE A 89 -8.35 -8.98 -0.52
CA ILE A 89 -7.85 -10.35 -0.55
C ILE A 89 -8.99 -11.35 -0.61
N GLN A 90 -10.06 -11.06 0.15
CA GLN A 90 -11.19 -11.99 0.28
C GLN A 90 -12.01 -12.15 -1.00
N ASP A 91 -12.07 -11.12 -1.80
CA ASP A 91 -12.94 -11.08 -2.98
C ASP A 91 -12.26 -11.59 -4.25
N ASP A 92 -11.22 -12.39 -4.14
CA ASP A 92 -10.50 -12.96 -5.28
C ASP A 92 -10.07 -11.89 -6.31
N VAL A 93 -9.57 -10.80 -5.80
CA VAL A 93 -9.08 -9.73 -6.66
C VAL A 93 -7.81 -10.18 -7.37
N GLU A 94 -7.84 -10.15 -8.69
CA GLU A 94 -6.69 -10.54 -9.50
C GLU A 94 -5.87 -9.34 -9.94
N LEU A 95 -4.76 -9.13 -9.26
CA LEU A 95 -3.84 -8.05 -9.57
C LEU A 95 -2.76 -8.59 -10.50
N ASN A 96 -2.98 -8.45 -11.80
CA ASN A 96 -2.09 -9.03 -12.80
C ASN A 96 -0.83 -8.21 -13.06
N ASN A 97 -0.83 -6.97 -12.63
CA ASN A 97 0.28 -6.05 -12.91
C ASN A 97 0.63 -5.25 -11.67
N LEU A 98 0.68 -5.94 -10.54
CA LEU A 98 0.95 -5.29 -9.26
C LEU A 98 2.42 -4.90 -9.14
N GLY A 99 2.69 -3.64 -8.81
CA GLY A 99 4.04 -3.13 -8.64
C GLY A 99 4.38 -2.78 -7.19
N LEU A 100 3.38 -2.40 -6.40
CA LEU A 100 3.64 -1.97 -5.03
C LEU A 100 2.44 -2.29 -4.15
N VAL A 101 2.72 -2.86 -2.98
CA VAL A 101 1.74 -3.05 -1.91
C VAL A 101 2.18 -2.22 -0.72
N VAL A 102 1.31 -1.35 -0.23
CA VAL A 102 1.54 -0.59 1.00
C VAL A 102 0.60 -1.14 2.07
N THR A 103 1.15 -1.50 3.21
CA THR A 103 0.36 -1.98 4.33
C THR A 103 0.57 -1.09 5.52
N ASP A 104 -0.51 -0.87 6.27
CA ASP A 104 -0.44 -0.15 7.53
C ASP A 104 -0.24 -1.17 8.64
N GLU A 105 0.91 -1.09 9.30
CA GLU A 105 1.29 -2.08 10.29
C GLU A 105 0.58 -1.94 11.63
N GLN A 106 -0.09 -0.83 11.86
CA GLN A 106 -0.90 -0.71 13.07
C GLN A 106 -1.94 -1.80 13.13
N HIS A 107 -2.08 -2.51 12.07
CA HIS A 107 -3.02 -3.58 12.01
C HIS A 107 -2.32 -4.89 11.74
N ARG A 108 -2.77 -5.88 12.45
CA ARG A 108 -2.32 -7.25 12.27
C ARG A 108 -2.99 -7.88 11.07
N PHE A 109 -2.72 -7.34 9.89
CA PHE A 109 -2.87 -8.18 8.74
C PHE A 109 -1.89 -9.30 8.96
N GLY A 110 -2.37 -10.48 9.06
CA GLY A 110 -1.49 -11.61 9.19
C GLY A 110 -0.47 -11.58 8.07
N VAL A 111 0.74 -11.91 8.41
CA VAL A 111 1.81 -12.09 7.41
C VAL A 111 1.30 -12.94 6.26
N GLU A 112 0.45 -13.89 6.55
CA GLU A 112 -0.18 -14.78 5.61
C GLU A 112 -1.03 -14.08 4.56
N GLN A 113 -1.81 -13.09 4.97
CA GLN A 113 -2.68 -12.34 4.05
C GLN A 113 -1.86 -11.47 3.09
N ARG A 114 -0.80 -10.86 3.61
CA ARG A 114 0.12 -10.10 2.78
C ARG A 114 0.83 -11.00 1.78
N SER A 115 1.24 -12.18 2.24
CA SER A 115 1.92 -13.13 1.38
C SER A 115 1.03 -13.63 0.25
N ARG A 116 -0.25 -13.81 0.48
CA ARG A 116 -1.18 -14.20 -0.57
C ARG A 116 -1.22 -13.19 -1.71
N LEU A 117 -1.28 -11.91 -1.35
CA LEU A 117 -1.34 -10.87 -2.36
C LEU A 117 -0.03 -10.80 -3.14
N ILE A 118 1.08 -10.98 -2.46
CA ILE A 118 2.41 -10.90 -3.05
C ILE A 118 2.75 -12.14 -3.85
N ASN A 119 2.33 -13.31 -3.40
CA ASN A 119 2.63 -14.56 -4.10
C ASN A 119 1.98 -14.64 -5.47
N LYS A 120 0.88 -13.93 -5.67
CA LYS A 120 0.27 -13.81 -6.97
C LYS A 120 1.08 -12.90 -7.89
N ASN A 121 1.93 -12.05 -7.31
CA ASN A 121 2.68 -11.02 -8.04
C ASN A 121 4.12 -11.01 -7.54
N LYS A 122 4.91 -11.93 -8.04
CA LYS A 122 6.28 -12.15 -7.56
C LYS A 122 7.23 -10.95 -7.67
N ARG A 123 6.83 -9.93 -8.40
CA ARG A 123 7.68 -8.74 -8.62
C ARG A 123 7.22 -7.50 -7.87
N ALA A 124 6.15 -7.62 -7.10
CA ALA A 124 5.66 -6.46 -6.36
C ALA A 124 6.54 -6.16 -5.15
N ASP A 125 6.80 -4.89 -4.95
CA ASP A 125 7.48 -4.41 -3.75
C ASP A 125 6.48 -4.23 -2.63
N VAL A 126 6.94 -4.33 -1.40
CA VAL A 126 6.11 -4.12 -0.22
C VAL A 126 6.65 -2.95 0.59
N LEU A 127 5.77 -2.03 0.90
CA LEU A 127 6.07 -0.89 1.75
C LEU A 127 5.22 -0.99 3.01
N VAL A 128 5.87 -0.99 4.17
CA VAL A 128 5.17 -1.08 5.45
C VAL A 128 5.23 0.27 6.15
N MET A 129 4.05 0.82 6.47
CA MET A 129 3.97 2.04 7.26
C MET A 129 3.89 1.66 8.73
N THR A 130 4.74 2.24 9.54
CA THR A 130 4.72 1.98 10.97
C THR A 130 4.97 3.26 11.76
N ALA A 131 4.24 3.41 12.84
CA ALA A 131 4.44 4.51 13.79
C ALA A 131 5.51 4.14 14.82
N THR A 132 5.84 2.85 14.94
CA THR A 132 6.81 2.37 15.91
C THR A 132 7.99 1.77 15.17
N PRO A 133 9.21 2.26 15.40
CA PRO A 133 10.38 1.70 14.74
C PRO A 133 10.50 0.20 15.04
N ILE A 134 10.71 -0.58 14.01
CA ILE A 134 10.93 -2.00 14.15
C ILE A 134 12.43 -2.24 14.03
N PRO A 135 13.05 -2.93 14.99
CA PRO A 135 14.47 -3.27 14.86
C PRO A 135 14.70 -4.00 13.54
N ARG A 136 15.76 -3.63 12.86
CA ARG A 136 16.09 -4.19 11.56
C ARG A 136 16.16 -5.71 11.60
N THR A 137 16.75 -6.24 12.67
CA THR A 137 16.88 -7.67 12.86
C THR A 137 15.51 -8.36 12.89
N LEU A 138 14.56 -7.74 13.60
CA LEU A 138 13.21 -8.28 13.69
C LEU A 138 12.50 -8.19 12.34
N SER A 139 12.70 -7.10 11.64
CA SER A 139 12.13 -6.94 10.30
C SER A 139 12.61 -8.03 9.36
N LEU A 140 13.91 -8.33 9.39
CA LEU A 140 14.48 -9.38 8.56
C LEU A 140 13.90 -10.74 8.92
N TYR A 141 13.68 -10.97 10.20
CA TYR A 141 13.09 -12.23 10.65
C TYR A 141 11.64 -12.39 10.19
N LEU A 142 10.85 -11.33 10.32
CA LEU A 142 9.42 -11.39 10.01
C LEU A 142 9.15 -11.40 8.51
N TYR A 143 10.01 -10.81 7.73
CA TYR A 143 9.77 -10.58 6.30
C TYR A 143 10.92 -11.08 5.44
N SER A 144 11.58 -12.13 5.89
CA SER A 144 12.80 -12.62 5.22
C SER A 144 12.59 -12.99 3.76
N ASP A 145 11.39 -13.39 3.40
CA ASP A 145 11.08 -13.83 2.04
C ASP A 145 10.46 -12.73 1.18
N LEU A 146 10.39 -11.51 1.69
CA LEU A 146 9.72 -10.42 1.02
C LEU A 146 10.66 -9.24 0.83
N ASP A 147 10.52 -8.58 -0.31
CA ASP A 147 11.13 -7.28 -0.51
C ASP A 147 10.27 -6.25 0.17
N ILE A 148 10.73 -5.70 1.27
CA ILE A 148 9.95 -4.73 2.01
C ILE A 148 10.72 -3.45 2.21
N SER A 149 9.97 -2.37 2.29
CA SER A 149 10.44 -1.07 2.70
C SER A 149 9.63 -0.62 3.89
N ILE A 150 10.28 0.03 4.83
CA ILE A 150 9.63 0.47 6.05
C ILE A 150 9.72 1.98 6.15
N ILE A 151 8.58 2.61 6.38
CA ILE A 151 8.51 4.04 6.65
C ILE A 151 8.28 4.21 8.13
N ASP A 152 9.27 4.78 8.82
CA ASP A 152 9.17 5.09 10.22
C ASP A 152 8.75 6.54 10.39
N GLU A 153 7.83 6.77 11.31
CA GLU A 153 7.46 8.10 11.68
C GLU A 153 8.19 8.50 12.94
N LEU A 154 8.94 9.60 12.85
CA LEU A 154 9.73 10.07 13.98
C LEU A 154 8.92 11.03 14.83
N PRO A 155 9.27 11.11 16.14
CA PRO A 155 8.69 12.13 17.00
C PRO A 155 8.95 13.53 16.45
N PRO A 156 8.09 14.50 16.77
CA PRO A 156 8.29 15.88 16.35
C PRO A 156 9.67 16.41 16.74
N GLY A 157 10.26 17.20 15.87
CA GLY A 157 11.55 17.81 16.13
C GLY A 157 12.76 17.00 15.69
N ARG A 158 12.55 15.77 15.26
CA ARG A 158 13.61 14.95 14.70
C ARG A 158 13.53 14.93 13.19
N LYS A 159 14.68 14.84 12.56
CA LYS A 159 14.68 14.67 11.10
C LYS A 159 14.14 13.31 10.73
N PRO A 160 13.35 13.24 9.68
CA PRO A 160 12.93 11.94 9.16
C PRO A 160 14.17 11.15 8.81
N ILE A 161 14.13 9.91 9.19
CA ILE A 161 15.18 9.00 8.80
C ILE A 161 14.67 8.24 7.62
N ASP A 162 15.49 7.52 7.11
CA ASP A 162 15.43 6.73 5.93
C ASP A 162 14.11 6.08 5.65
N THR A 163 13.59 6.38 4.50
CA THR A 163 12.65 5.51 3.83
C THR A 163 13.49 4.46 3.14
N MET A 164 13.37 3.25 3.61
CA MET A 164 14.11 2.16 3.00
C MET A 164 13.26 1.51 1.92
N LEU A 165 13.56 1.84 0.70
CA LEU A 165 12.98 1.16 -0.44
C LEU A 165 13.98 0.10 -0.90
N VAL A 166 13.62 -1.14 -0.75
CA VAL A 166 14.49 -2.25 -1.13
C VAL A 166 13.79 -3.08 -2.18
N ASP A 167 14.35 -3.07 -3.36
CA ASP A 167 13.88 -3.87 -4.47
C ASP A 167 14.84 -5.06 -4.63
N MET A 168 14.29 -6.23 -4.86
CA MET A 168 15.07 -7.44 -5.06
C MET A 168 16.10 -7.27 -6.17
N ASN A 169 15.72 -6.61 -7.24
CA ASN A 169 16.63 -6.39 -8.36
C ASN A 169 17.79 -5.50 -8.00
N GLN A 170 17.60 -4.58 -7.08
CA GLN A 170 18.65 -3.69 -6.62
C GLN A 170 19.63 -4.40 -5.70
N ARG A 171 19.14 -5.40 -4.96
CA ARG A 171 20.00 -6.16 -4.08
C ARG A 171 20.99 -7.04 -4.83
N MET A 172 20.60 -7.46 -6.02
CA MET A 172 21.42 -8.37 -6.80
C MET A 172 22.46 -7.66 -7.65
N LYS A 173 22.45 -6.35 -7.63
CA LYS A 173 23.48 -5.54 -8.27
C LYS A 173 24.54 -5.16 -7.25
#